data_6ffccd8e30e02bfb32113131531f358e
#
_entry.id   6ffccd8e30e02bfb32113131531f358e
#
_cell.length_a   1.000
_cell.length_b   1.000
_cell.length_c   1.000
_cell.angle_alpha   90.00
_cell.angle_beta   90.00
_cell.angle_gamma   90.00
#
_symmetry.space_group_name_H-M   'P 1'
#
loop_
_entity.id
_entity.type
_entity.pdbx_description
1 polymer ?
#
loop_
_entity_poly.entity_id
_entity_poly.type
_entity_poly.pdbx_seq_one_letter_code
_entity_poly.pdbx_strand_id
1 'polypeptide(L)'
;MLSKMNLKEFDEVFKIMDNSFPNTEMRTYEGQKKLLLENIYSIDVERNNEDKIIGFIAHWELTDFSYIEHFAVEKNQRGNNIGAKMLNEFCKNQKRPVVLEVEYPEDDFSIRRIGFYERNNFTMNEHKYVQPPTREGNPFVPLKIMSIPRKITENEFKTLNNDLYNIVYKYKK
;
A
#
# COMPACT_ATOMS: atom_id res chain seq x y z
N MET A 1 14.78 -9.13 5.94
CA MET A 1 14.77 -9.27 4.45
C MET A 1 13.36 -9.64 4.03
N LEU A 2 12.79 -8.85 3.13
CA LEU A 2 11.44 -9.10 2.61
C LEU A 2 11.38 -10.46 1.90
N SER A 3 10.33 -11.20 2.16
CA SER A 3 10.03 -12.46 1.48
C SER A 3 8.52 -12.56 1.20
N LYS A 4 8.15 -13.27 0.16
CA LYS A 4 6.74 -13.47 -0.17
C LYS A 4 6.04 -14.23 0.97
N MET A 5 4.86 -13.75 1.37
CA MET A 5 4.01 -14.38 2.38
C MET A 5 3.57 -15.77 1.93
N ASN A 6 3.62 -16.75 2.82
CA ASN A 6 2.96 -18.03 2.62
C ASN A 6 1.45 -17.88 2.90
N LEU A 7 0.61 -18.58 2.14
CA LEU A 7 -0.85 -18.51 2.31
C LEU A 7 -1.33 -18.86 3.74
N LYS A 8 -0.60 -19.72 4.45
CA LYS A 8 -0.91 -20.11 5.84
C LYS A 8 -0.66 -18.98 6.85
N GLU A 9 0.10 -17.96 6.47
CA GLU A 9 0.47 -16.81 7.32
C GLU A 9 -0.51 -15.64 7.19
N PHE A 10 -1.52 -15.77 6.32
CA PHE A 10 -2.45 -14.67 6.05
C PHE A 10 -3.14 -14.15 7.31
N ASP A 11 -3.53 -15.03 8.22
CA ASP A 11 -4.21 -14.64 9.47
C ASP A 11 -3.32 -13.75 10.34
N GLU A 12 -2.00 -14.04 10.39
CA GLU A 12 -1.03 -13.23 11.13
C GLU A 12 -0.86 -11.84 10.47
N VAL A 13 -0.73 -11.81 9.15
CA VAL A 13 -0.65 -10.55 8.39
C VAL A 13 -1.94 -9.74 8.53
N PHE A 14 -3.11 -10.39 8.41
CA PHE A 14 -4.39 -9.72 8.54
C PHE A 14 -4.57 -9.09 9.93
N LYS A 15 -4.08 -9.73 10.99
CA LYS A 15 -4.10 -9.16 12.34
C LYS A 15 -3.27 -7.87 12.43
N ILE A 16 -2.10 -7.80 11.77
CA ILE A 16 -1.31 -6.56 11.72
C ILE A 16 -2.04 -5.50 10.90
N MET A 17 -2.69 -5.89 9.81
CA MET A 17 -3.48 -5.01 8.94
C MET A 17 -4.66 -4.41 9.72
N ASP A 18 -5.47 -5.22 10.37
CA ASP A 18 -6.64 -4.81 11.17
C ASP A 18 -6.27 -3.87 12.33
N ASN A 19 -5.12 -4.06 12.95
CA ASN A 19 -4.57 -3.18 13.98
C ASN A 19 -3.96 -1.87 13.44
N SER A 20 -3.75 -1.76 12.14
CA SER A 20 -3.01 -0.65 11.52
C SER A 20 -3.88 0.28 10.68
N PHE A 21 -5.01 -0.20 10.17
CA PHE A 21 -5.88 0.54 9.27
C PHE A 21 -7.34 0.55 9.77
N PRO A 22 -8.07 1.65 9.60
CA PRO A 22 -9.49 1.69 9.92
C PRO A 22 -10.30 0.84 8.92
N ASN A 23 -11.48 0.40 9.34
CA ASN A 23 -12.37 -0.42 8.51
C ASN A 23 -12.81 0.27 7.19
N THR A 24 -12.73 1.59 7.14
CA THR A 24 -13.04 2.39 5.95
C THR A 24 -11.96 2.27 4.86
N GLU A 25 -10.74 1.90 5.23
CA GLU A 25 -9.59 1.79 4.33
C GLU A 25 -9.27 0.35 3.93
N MET A 26 -9.99 -0.62 4.47
CA MET A 26 -9.72 -2.05 4.22
C MET A 26 -10.95 -2.78 3.69
N ARG A 27 -10.70 -3.86 2.93
CA ARG A 27 -11.73 -4.87 2.66
C ARG A 27 -12.00 -5.71 3.91
N THR A 28 -13.12 -6.42 3.92
CA THR A 28 -13.38 -7.44 4.95
C THR A 28 -12.32 -8.53 4.89
N TYR A 29 -12.17 -9.33 5.95
CA TYR A 29 -11.25 -10.47 5.97
C TYR A 29 -11.39 -11.35 4.74
N GLU A 30 -12.62 -11.74 4.39
CA GLU A 30 -12.89 -12.58 3.20
C GLU A 30 -12.54 -11.84 1.90
N GLY A 31 -12.86 -10.54 1.83
CA GLY A 31 -12.51 -9.70 0.68
C GLY A 31 -11.00 -9.58 0.48
N GLN A 32 -10.25 -9.38 1.57
CA GLN A 32 -8.79 -9.26 1.52
C GLN A 32 -8.14 -10.62 1.20
N LYS A 33 -8.62 -11.71 1.80
CA LYS A 33 -8.15 -13.08 1.52
C LYS A 33 -8.36 -13.49 0.07
N LYS A 34 -9.49 -13.09 -0.52
CA LYS A 34 -9.81 -13.37 -1.93
C LYS A 34 -8.80 -12.75 -2.90
N LEU A 35 -8.15 -11.63 -2.53
CA LEU A 35 -7.13 -11.01 -3.39
C LEU A 35 -5.91 -11.91 -3.61
N LEU A 36 -5.64 -12.85 -2.71
CA LEU A 36 -4.54 -13.81 -2.86
C LEU A 36 -4.71 -14.75 -4.05
N LEU A 37 -5.90 -14.78 -4.67
CA LEU A 37 -6.17 -15.51 -5.92
C LEU A 37 -5.82 -14.70 -7.18
N GLU A 38 -5.55 -13.40 -7.03
CA GLU A 38 -5.16 -12.53 -8.14
C GLU A 38 -3.67 -12.69 -8.43
N ASN A 39 -3.32 -13.02 -9.66
CA ASN A 39 -1.91 -13.27 -10.06
C ASN A 39 -1.02 -12.01 -9.95
N ILE A 40 -1.62 -10.83 -9.95
CA ILE A 40 -0.95 -9.54 -9.88
C ILE A 40 -0.94 -8.92 -8.47
N TYR A 41 -1.52 -9.61 -7.48
CA TYR A 41 -1.50 -9.19 -6.08
C TYR A 41 -0.56 -10.08 -5.28
N SER A 42 0.23 -9.46 -4.42
CA SER A 42 1.14 -10.17 -3.52
C SER A 42 1.28 -9.44 -2.19
N ILE A 43 1.67 -10.18 -1.18
CA ILE A 43 2.05 -9.64 0.13
C ILE A 43 3.47 -10.09 0.42
N ASP A 44 4.36 -9.14 0.66
CA ASP A 44 5.70 -9.38 1.15
C ASP A 44 5.76 -9.08 2.65
N VAL A 45 6.49 -9.90 3.40
CA VAL A 45 6.57 -9.82 4.85
C VAL A 45 8.02 -9.69 5.33
N GLU A 46 8.20 -8.96 6.41
CA GLU A 46 9.45 -8.90 7.18
C GLU A 46 9.28 -9.70 8.46
N ARG A 47 10.31 -10.50 8.81
CA ARG A 47 10.34 -11.32 10.02
C ARG A 47 11.45 -10.91 10.97
N ASN A 48 11.23 -11.12 12.24
CA ASN A 48 12.28 -10.98 13.25
C ASN A 48 13.16 -12.24 13.33
N ASN A 49 14.11 -12.24 14.25
CA ASN A 49 15.02 -13.38 14.47
C ASN A 49 14.33 -14.65 14.99
N GLU A 50 13.10 -14.56 15.45
CA GLU A 50 12.26 -15.67 15.92
C GLU A 50 11.29 -16.15 14.82
N ASP A 51 11.50 -15.74 13.56
CA ASP A 51 10.66 -16.04 12.39
C ASP A 51 9.22 -15.50 12.48
N LYS A 52 8.94 -14.57 13.40
CA LYS A 52 7.65 -13.93 13.57
C LYS A 52 7.51 -12.76 12.60
N ILE A 53 6.35 -12.61 11.94
CA ILE A 53 6.05 -11.49 11.06
C ILE A 53 5.92 -10.22 11.90
N ILE A 54 6.70 -9.19 11.52
CA ILE A 54 6.74 -7.89 12.19
C ILE A 54 6.32 -6.73 11.28
N GLY A 55 6.06 -7.01 10.02
CA GLY A 55 5.56 -6.03 9.05
C GLY A 55 5.27 -6.65 7.71
N PHE A 56 4.50 -5.96 6.90
CA PHE A 56 4.13 -6.41 5.56
C PHE A 56 3.97 -5.24 4.58
N ILE A 57 4.10 -5.56 3.28
CA ILE A 57 3.74 -4.72 2.15
C ILE A 57 2.80 -5.52 1.26
N ALA A 58 1.55 -5.10 1.15
CA ALA A 58 0.57 -5.63 0.21
C ALA A 58 0.56 -4.76 -1.04
N HIS A 59 0.77 -5.37 -2.20
CA HIS A 59 1.00 -4.63 -3.43
C HIS A 59 0.42 -5.31 -4.66
N TRP A 60 0.26 -4.51 -5.71
CA TRP A 60 -0.24 -4.91 -7.02
C TRP A 60 0.79 -4.63 -8.11
N GLU A 61 0.93 -5.54 -9.07
CA GLU A 61 1.66 -5.32 -10.32
C GLU A 61 0.68 -4.83 -11.39
N LEU A 62 0.51 -3.50 -11.48
CA LEU A 62 -0.36 -2.87 -12.48
C LEU A 62 0.35 -2.74 -13.83
N THR A 63 -0.36 -2.18 -14.84
CA THR A 63 0.16 -2.04 -16.21
C THR A 63 1.53 -1.38 -16.25
N ASP A 64 1.67 -0.18 -15.66
CA ASP A 64 2.90 0.61 -15.70
C ASP A 64 3.54 0.83 -14.32
N PHE A 65 2.89 0.36 -13.23
CA PHE A 65 3.29 0.65 -11.86
C PHE A 65 3.26 -0.58 -10.96
N SER A 66 4.10 -0.56 -9.92
CA SER A 66 3.90 -1.37 -8.72
C SER A 66 3.18 -0.50 -7.70
N TYR A 67 1.96 -0.87 -7.32
CA TYR A 67 1.13 -0.10 -6.39
C TYR A 67 1.14 -0.73 -5.00
N ILE A 68 1.59 0.04 -4.00
CA ILE A 68 1.50 -0.35 -2.58
C ILE A 68 0.11 0.05 -2.08
N GLU A 69 -0.72 -0.94 -1.78
CA GLU A 69 -2.06 -0.73 -1.23
C GLU A 69 -2.04 -0.62 0.30
N HIS A 70 -1.35 -1.53 0.98
CA HIS A 70 -1.20 -1.50 2.43
C HIS A 70 0.25 -1.76 2.83
N PHE A 71 0.75 -0.97 3.75
CA PHE A 71 2.08 -1.12 4.32
C PHE A 71 2.05 -0.83 5.82
N ALA A 72 2.43 -1.79 6.64
CA ALA A 72 2.48 -1.62 8.07
C ALA A 72 3.65 -2.37 8.72
N VAL A 73 4.14 -1.80 9.82
CA VAL A 73 5.04 -2.44 10.80
C VAL A 73 4.29 -2.54 12.12
N GLU A 74 4.39 -3.69 12.78
CA GLU A 74 3.80 -3.92 14.11
C GLU A 74 4.12 -2.76 15.06
N LYS A 75 3.14 -2.34 15.85
CA LYS A 75 3.22 -1.12 16.67
C LYS A 75 4.40 -1.14 17.63
N ASN A 76 4.69 -2.29 18.24
CA ASN A 76 5.80 -2.49 19.19
C ASN A 76 7.18 -2.58 18.51
N GLN A 77 7.24 -2.68 17.18
CA GLN A 77 8.46 -2.76 16.39
C GLN A 77 8.80 -1.43 15.68
N ARG A 78 7.91 -0.44 15.79
CA ARG A 78 8.14 0.89 15.19
C ARG A 78 9.29 1.63 15.87
N GLY A 79 9.89 2.59 15.18
CA GLY A 79 11.02 3.38 15.71
C GLY A 79 12.41 2.78 15.42
N ASN A 80 12.50 1.52 14.98
CA ASN A 80 13.77 0.81 14.71
C ASN A 80 14.19 0.86 13.23
N ASN A 81 13.70 1.82 12.47
CA ASN A 81 13.96 1.98 11.03
C ASN A 81 13.52 0.79 10.15
N ILE A 82 12.73 -0.14 10.69
CA ILE A 82 12.26 -1.34 9.99
C ILE A 82 11.44 -0.96 8.75
N GLY A 83 10.48 -0.04 8.90
CA GLY A 83 9.65 0.41 7.79
C GLY A 83 10.46 1.00 6.64
N ALA A 84 11.45 1.84 6.92
CA ALA A 84 12.29 2.41 5.87
C ALA A 84 13.14 1.33 5.16
N LYS A 85 13.67 0.35 5.91
CA LYS A 85 14.40 -0.79 5.32
C LYS A 85 13.50 -1.61 4.41
N MET A 86 12.30 -1.98 4.88
CA MET A 86 11.31 -2.72 4.08
C MET A 86 10.94 -1.97 2.80
N LEU A 87 10.59 -0.68 2.92
CA LEU A 87 10.18 0.14 1.77
C LEU A 87 11.30 0.28 0.74
N ASN A 88 12.53 0.55 1.19
CA ASN A 88 13.69 0.67 0.31
C ASN A 88 14.05 -0.66 -0.38
N GLU A 89 13.98 -1.79 0.35
CA GLU A 89 14.21 -3.11 -0.21
C GLU A 89 13.14 -3.44 -1.26
N PHE A 90 11.86 -3.19 -0.95
CA PHE A 90 10.75 -3.36 -1.88
C PHE A 90 10.99 -2.55 -3.16
N CYS A 91 11.21 -1.23 -3.05
CA CYS A 91 11.39 -0.35 -4.19
C CYS A 91 12.57 -0.75 -5.08
N LYS A 92 13.69 -1.20 -4.50
CA LYS A 92 14.86 -1.68 -5.25
C LYS A 92 14.58 -2.91 -6.10
N ASN A 93 13.65 -3.76 -5.66
CA ASN A 93 13.30 -5.00 -6.34
C ASN A 93 12.23 -4.80 -7.42
N GLN A 94 11.61 -3.61 -7.50
CA GLN A 94 10.59 -3.33 -8.50
C GLN A 94 11.22 -2.94 -9.84
N LYS A 95 10.63 -3.43 -10.93
CA LYS A 95 11.01 -3.08 -12.30
C LYS A 95 10.27 -1.85 -12.82
N ARG A 96 9.19 -1.47 -12.18
CA ARG A 96 8.30 -0.35 -12.51
C ARG A 96 8.38 0.72 -11.44
N PRO A 97 8.03 1.98 -11.76
CA PRO A 97 7.84 3.00 -10.73
C PRO A 97 6.85 2.51 -9.66
N VAL A 98 7.16 2.82 -8.40
CA VAL A 98 6.28 2.48 -7.29
C VAL A 98 5.40 3.67 -6.96
N VAL A 99 4.12 3.40 -6.74
CA VAL A 99 3.12 4.40 -6.36
C VAL A 99 2.37 3.94 -5.11
N LEU A 100 1.86 4.90 -4.36
CA LEU A 100 0.99 4.67 -3.20
C LEU A 100 0.05 5.86 -2.98
N GLU A 101 -0.98 5.63 -2.19
CA GLU A 101 -1.96 6.63 -1.79
C GLU A 101 -1.66 7.13 -0.37
N VAL A 102 -1.88 8.43 -0.14
CA VAL A 102 -1.79 9.06 1.18
C VAL A 102 -2.94 10.04 1.36
N GLU A 103 -3.35 10.23 2.61
CA GLU A 103 -4.31 11.25 2.98
C GLU A 103 -3.75 12.66 2.74
N TYR A 104 -4.62 13.64 2.62
CA TYR A 104 -4.22 15.04 2.65
C TYR A 104 -3.56 15.39 3.99
N PRO A 105 -2.56 16.30 4.03
CA PRO A 105 -1.81 16.66 5.24
C PRO A 105 -2.64 17.57 6.17
N GLU A 106 -3.74 17.04 6.70
CA GLU A 106 -4.71 17.79 7.52
C GLU A 106 -4.49 17.59 9.03
N ASP A 107 -3.71 16.57 9.41
CA ASP A 107 -3.39 16.26 10.80
C ASP A 107 -1.92 15.81 10.97
N ASP A 108 -1.47 15.74 12.23
CA ASP A 108 -0.09 15.35 12.56
C ASP A 108 0.28 13.95 12.09
N PHE A 109 -0.70 13.06 11.94
CA PHE A 109 -0.46 11.69 11.53
C PHE A 109 -0.21 11.60 10.03
N SER A 110 -1.09 12.20 9.22
CA SER A 110 -0.95 12.29 7.76
C SER A 110 0.32 13.06 7.37
N ILE A 111 0.64 14.18 8.05
CA ILE A 111 1.88 14.94 7.84
C ILE A 111 3.11 14.07 8.11
N ARG A 112 3.13 13.32 9.23
CA ARG A 112 4.26 12.42 9.56
C ARG A 112 4.39 11.27 8.58
N ARG A 113 3.27 10.73 8.09
CA ARG A 113 3.22 9.67 7.06
C ARG A 113 3.82 10.17 5.75
N ILE A 114 3.38 11.33 5.26
CA ILE A 114 3.94 11.96 4.06
C ILE A 114 5.44 12.21 4.22
N GLY A 115 5.87 12.81 5.33
CA GLY A 115 7.29 13.05 5.61
C GLY A 115 8.12 11.76 5.72
N PHE A 116 7.52 10.64 6.14
CA PHE A 116 8.18 9.34 6.09
C PHE A 116 8.45 8.92 4.65
N TYR A 117 7.47 9.02 3.75
CA TYR A 117 7.64 8.68 2.36
C TYR A 117 8.63 9.61 1.63
N GLU A 118 8.57 10.91 1.89
CA GLU A 118 9.51 11.89 1.33
C GLU A 118 10.98 11.58 1.72
N ARG A 119 11.22 11.24 3.01
CA ARG A 119 12.56 10.80 3.47
C ARG A 119 13.02 9.49 2.83
N ASN A 120 12.11 8.71 2.27
CA ASN A 120 12.39 7.50 1.50
C ASN A 120 12.29 7.74 -0.02
N ASN A 121 12.50 8.98 -0.47
CA ASN A 121 12.60 9.42 -1.87
C ASN A 121 11.30 9.33 -2.68
N PHE A 122 10.15 9.22 -2.04
CA PHE A 122 8.87 9.39 -2.73
C PHE A 122 8.60 10.88 -2.95
N THR A 123 7.95 11.19 -4.06
CA THR A 123 7.56 12.54 -4.45
C THR A 123 6.05 12.65 -4.52
N MET A 124 5.49 13.71 -3.96
CA MET A 124 4.06 14.04 -4.05
C MET A 124 3.67 14.45 -5.46
N ASN A 125 2.57 13.90 -5.96
CA ASN A 125 1.97 14.28 -7.23
C ASN A 125 0.77 15.22 -7.02
N GLU A 126 0.56 16.13 -7.95
CA GLU A 126 -0.49 17.16 -7.85
C GLU A 126 -1.82 16.75 -8.48
N HIS A 127 -1.91 15.55 -9.05
CA HIS A 127 -3.13 15.03 -9.68
C HIS A 127 -4.27 14.94 -8.66
N LYS A 128 -5.47 15.33 -9.10
CA LYS A 128 -6.68 15.15 -8.29
C LYS A 128 -7.10 13.69 -8.36
N TYR A 129 -7.07 13.01 -7.23
CA TYR A 129 -7.44 11.62 -7.10
C TYR A 129 -8.48 11.41 -6.01
N VAL A 130 -9.41 10.52 -6.27
CA VAL A 130 -10.42 10.09 -5.31
C VAL A 130 -10.49 8.56 -5.31
N GLN A 131 -10.21 7.96 -4.18
CA GLN A 131 -10.26 6.52 -3.98
C GLN A 131 -11.72 6.04 -3.98
N PRO A 132 -12.05 5.01 -4.78
CA PRO A 132 -13.36 4.36 -4.69
C PRO A 132 -13.56 3.63 -3.35
N PRO A 133 -14.81 3.40 -2.93
CA PRO A 133 -15.10 2.64 -1.72
C PRO A 133 -14.44 1.25 -1.72
N THR A 134 -13.78 0.89 -0.61
CA THR A 134 -13.21 -0.45 -0.40
C THR A 134 -14.26 -1.48 0.01
N ARG A 135 -15.40 -1.01 0.53
CA ARG A 135 -16.58 -1.81 0.92
C ARG A 135 -17.85 -1.11 0.45
N GLU A 136 -18.91 -1.89 0.21
CA GLU A 136 -20.23 -1.33 -0.04
C GLU A 136 -20.69 -0.43 1.12
N GLY A 137 -21.18 0.75 0.78
CA GLY A 137 -21.59 1.76 1.76
C GLY A 137 -20.49 2.69 2.28
N ASN A 138 -19.22 2.41 1.99
CA ASN A 138 -18.13 3.34 2.32
C ASN A 138 -18.14 4.56 1.37
N PRO A 139 -17.68 5.74 1.83
CA PRO A 139 -17.58 6.92 0.99
C PRO A 139 -16.40 6.81 0.01
N PHE A 140 -16.44 7.67 -1.01
CA PHE A 140 -15.24 8.03 -1.78
C PHE A 140 -14.30 8.86 -0.91
N VAL A 141 -13.00 8.59 -0.97
CA VAL A 141 -12.00 9.29 -0.16
C VAL A 141 -11.05 10.08 -1.05
N PRO A 142 -11.01 11.42 -0.93
CA PRO A 142 -9.98 12.22 -1.61
C PRO A 142 -8.60 11.88 -1.04
N LEU A 143 -7.67 11.49 -1.92
CA LEU A 143 -6.31 11.12 -1.55
C LEU A 143 -5.30 11.80 -2.48
N LYS A 144 -4.03 11.74 -2.11
CA LYS A 144 -2.89 12.11 -2.95
C LYS A 144 -2.14 10.86 -3.37
N ILE A 145 -1.48 10.94 -4.53
CA ILE A 145 -0.57 9.91 -5.02
C ILE A 145 0.87 10.34 -4.75
N MET A 146 1.66 9.47 -4.16
CA MET A 146 3.12 9.62 -4.11
C MET A 146 3.78 8.57 -4.98
N SER A 147 4.94 8.90 -5.56
CA SER A 147 5.64 8.03 -6.50
C SER A 147 7.16 8.12 -6.37
N ILE A 148 7.85 7.04 -6.75
CA ILE A 148 9.30 6.93 -6.88
C ILE A 148 9.61 6.21 -8.21
N PRO A 149 10.67 6.58 -8.96
CA PRO A 149 11.76 7.54 -8.63
C PRO A 149 11.42 9.01 -8.95
N ARG A 150 10.28 9.30 -9.54
CA ARG A 150 9.92 10.65 -10.00
C ARG A 150 8.41 10.89 -9.95
N LYS A 151 7.99 12.13 -10.14
CA LYS A 151 6.58 12.45 -10.40
C LYS A 151 6.09 11.71 -11.66
N ILE A 152 4.84 11.32 -11.67
CA ILE A 152 4.18 10.72 -12.82
C ILE A 152 3.57 11.82 -13.72
N THR A 153 3.55 11.57 -15.02
CA THR A 153 2.95 12.45 -15.99
C THR A 153 1.41 12.35 -15.98
N GLU A 154 0.73 13.27 -16.63
CA GLU A 154 -0.74 13.25 -16.76
C GLU A 154 -1.25 11.96 -17.46
N ASN A 155 -0.53 11.49 -18.48
CA ASN A 155 -0.91 10.26 -19.18
C ASN A 155 -0.69 9.02 -18.32
N GLU A 156 0.43 8.96 -17.59
CA GLU A 156 0.69 7.90 -16.61
C GLU A 156 -0.36 7.89 -15.50
N PHE A 157 -0.77 9.08 -15.03
CA PHE A 157 -1.84 9.17 -14.03
C PHE A 157 -3.18 8.66 -14.56
N LYS A 158 -3.54 8.93 -15.81
CA LYS A 158 -4.76 8.39 -16.43
C LYS A 158 -4.76 6.87 -16.47
N THR A 159 -3.63 6.27 -16.85
CA THR A 159 -3.45 4.79 -16.83
C THR A 159 -3.57 4.25 -15.41
N LEU A 160 -2.83 4.83 -14.45
CA LEU A 160 -2.87 4.45 -13.05
C LEU A 160 -4.30 4.54 -12.47
N ASN A 161 -4.97 5.66 -12.69
CA ASN A 161 -6.33 5.87 -12.18
C ASN A 161 -7.33 4.85 -12.76
N ASN A 162 -7.19 4.51 -14.04
CA ASN A 162 -7.99 3.46 -14.67
C ASN A 162 -7.72 2.09 -14.05
N ASP A 163 -6.46 1.74 -13.81
CA ASP A 163 -6.08 0.47 -13.19
C ASP A 163 -6.56 0.39 -11.73
N LEU A 164 -6.41 1.47 -10.95
CA LEU A 164 -6.92 1.53 -9.58
C LEU A 164 -8.43 1.28 -9.53
N TYR A 165 -9.21 1.98 -10.37
CA TYR A 165 -10.67 1.85 -10.39
C TYR A 165 -11.12 0.46 -10.84
N ASN A 166 -10.56 -0.08 -11.92
CA ASN A 166 -11.07 -1.29 -12.57
C ASN A 166 -10.45 -2.57 -12.03
N ILE A 167 -9.17 -2.54 -11.64
CA ILE A 167 -8.42 -3.73 -11.24
C ILE A 167 -8.39 -3.84 -9.70
N VAL A 168 -7.93 -2.80 -9.02
CA VAL A 168 -7.73 -2.83 -7.56
C VAL A 168 -9.06 -2.74 -6.83
N TYR A 169 -9.83 -1.68 -7.08
CA TYR A 169 -11.09 -1.45 -6.38
C TYR A 169 -12.29 -2.15 -7.03
N LYS A 170 -12.15 -2.58 -8.30
CA LYS A 170 -13.22 -3.23 -9.09
C LYS A 170 -14.52 -2.44 -9.05
N TYR A 171 -14.38 -1.11 -9.04
CA TYR A 171 -15.50 -0.18 -8.97
C TYR A 171 -16.19 -0.09 -10.32
N LYS A 172 -17.42 -0.55 -10.39
CA LYS A 172 -18.30 -0.40 -11.57
C LYS A 172 -19.13 0.87 -11.38
N LYS A 173 -18.96 1.81 -12.30
CA LYS A 173 -19.87 2.98 -12.39
C LYS A 173 -21.27 2.54 -12.77
#